data_d68f26d52e5a53a1f8fbbc8ec2a05c28
#
_entry.id   d68f26d52e5a53a1f8fbbc8ec2a05c28
#
_cell.length_a   1.000
_cell.length_b   1.000
_cell.length_c   1.000
_cell.angle_alpha   90.00
_cell.angle_beta   90.00
_cell.angle_gamma   90.00
#
_symmetry.space_group_name_H-M   'P 1'
#
loop_
_entity.id
_entity.type
_entity.pdbx_description
1 polymer ?
#
loop_
_entity_poly.entity_id
_entity_poly.type
_entity_poly.pdbx_seq_one_letter_code
_entity_poly.pdbx_strand_id
1 'polypeptide(L)'
;RQVFAATAFHSMAAMSLSEYLGVKPKFADGSQIGGSSFLSHILTAAMALDAGLINVAVVAYGSNQKSAGGFKTISEAMPYEAQYQPRMPVTAYALSAKRYMNEFGATREDLANVAVSARDWALLNPRAYTHQDGPLTVNDVLSARPIVDPLGKLDCCLVTDGGAAVVMTRSDRAKDTKNTPIYLLGAAMEHHHRMISEMPDLVRTSAIESGERAFSMSGYRPKDMSTIQLY
;
A
#
# COMPACT_ATOMS: atom_id res chain seq x y z
N ARG A 1 12.16 22.73 0.18
CA ARG A 1 11.08 21.94 -0.41
C ARG A 1 11.64 20.62 -0.86
N GLN A 2 10.85 19.56 -0.75
CA GLN A 2 11.21 18.23 -1.17
C GLN A 2 9.99 17.59 -1.84
N VAL A 3 10.22 16.76 -2.86
CA VAL A 3 9.19 16.02 -3.60
C VAL A 3 9.52 14.55 -3.59
N PHE A 4 8.55 13.73 -3.27
CA PHE A 4 8.61 12.28 -3.34
C PHE A 4 7.52 11.73 -4.26
N ALA A 5 7.88 10.88 -5.17
CA ALA A 5 6.96 10.15 -6.01
C ALA A 5 7.62 8.86 -6.50
N ALA A 6 6.82 7.84 -6.71
CA ALA A 6 7.27 6.58 -7.32
C ALA A 6 6.23 6.07 -8.31
N THR A 7 6.70 5.44 -9.38
CA THR A 7 5.87 4.73 -10.35
C THR A 7 6.69 3.63 -11.02
N ALA A 8 6.03 2.55 -11.42
CA ALA A 8 6.64 1.50 -12.24
C ALA A 8 6.62 1.83 -13.75
N PHE A 9 5.96 2.92 -14.16
CA PHE A 9 5.68 3.20 -15.58
C PHE A 9 6.68 4.12 -16.25
N HIS A 10 7.43 4.92 -15.50
CA HIS A 10 8.50 5.76 -16.03
C HIS A 10 9.58 6.03 -14.98
N SER A 11 10.77 6.32 -15.42
CA SER A 11 11.90 6.68 -14.57
C SER A 11 11.78 8.12 -14.04
N MET A 12 12.49 8.41 -12.96
CA MET A 12 12.62 9.77 -12.39
C MET A 12 11.29 10.45 -12.03
N ALA A 13 10.33 9.70 -11.50
CA ALA A 13 8.97 10.19 -11.20
C ALA A 13 8.96 11.46 -10.33
N ALA A 14 9.82 11.55 -9.32
CA ALA A 14 9.90 12.73 -8.46
C ALA A 14 10.40 13.99 -9.19
N MET A 15 11.29 13.82 -10.16
CA MET A 15 11.77 14.93 -10.98
C MET A 15 10.69 15.41 -11.93
N SER A 16 10.02 14.50 -12.64
CA SER A 16 8.90 14.84 -13.54
C SER A 16 7.77 15.55 -12.80
N LEU A 17 7.44 15.09 -11.59
CA LEU A 17 6.43 15.75 -10.75
C LEU A 17 6.90 17.15 -10.32
N SER A 18 8.18 17.31 -10.00
CA SER A 18 8.74 18.62 -9.63
C SER A 18 8.65 19.64 -10.77
N GLU A 19 8.94 19.20 -11.99
CA GLU A 19 8.81 20.02 -13.21
C GLU A 19 7.36 20.42 -13.45
N TYR A 20 6.43 19.46 -13.36
CA TYR A 20 5.00 19.72 -13.53
C TYR A 20 4.46 20.73 -12.50
N LEU A 21 4.92 20.65 -11.25
CA LEU A 21 4.53 21.55 -10.17
C LEU A 21 5.27 22.91 -10.21
N GLY A 22 6.23 23.10 -11.11
CA GLY A 22 7.09 24.29 -11.15
C GLY A 22 7.95 24.45 -9.88
N VAL A 23 8.27 23.36 -9.20
CA VAL A 23 9.04 23.35 -7.95
C VAL A 23 10.48 22.96 -8.25
N LYS A 24 11.43 23.72 -7.69
CA LYS A 24 12.85 23.34 -7.64
C LYS A 24 13.16 22.76 -6.27
N PRO A 25 13.06 21.43 -6.08
CA PRO A 25 13.31 20.82 -4.79
C PRO A 25 14.81 20.84 -4.46
N LYS A 26 15.15 21.02 -3.19
CA LYS A 26 16.52 20.81 -2.71
C LYS A 26 16.87 19.33 -2.56
N PHE A 27 15.84 18.51 -2.44
CA PHE A 27 15.94 17.08 -2.31
C PHE A 27 14.75 16.42 -3.02
N ALA A 28 14.99 15.41 -3.80
CA ALA A 28 13.95 14.58 -4.44
C ALA A 28 14.33 13.11 -4.31
N ASP A 29 13.37 12.26 -3.99
CA ASP A 29 13.56 10.83 -3.92
C ASP A 29 12.40 10.11 -4.59
N GLY A 30 12.72 9.06 -5.32
CA GLY A 30 11.79 8.24 -6.09
C GLY A 30 12.02 6.76 -5.88
N SER A 31 12.52 6.35 -4.72
CA SER A 31 12.72 4.93 -4.40
C SER A 31 11.44 4.13 -4.61
N GLN A 32 11.58 2.99 -5.28
CA GLN A 32 10.45 2.14 -5.68
C GLN A 32 10.58 0.79 -4.99
N ILE A 33 9.71 0.53 -4.01
CA ILE A 33 9.64 -0.71 -3.24
C ILE A 33 8.24 -1.34 -3.27
N GLY A 34 7.48 -1.10 -4.34
CA GLY A 34 6.10 -1.53 -4.48
C GLY A 34 5.10 -0.54 -3.87
N GLY A 35 3.91 -1.02 -3.50
CA GLY A 35 2.82 -0.16 -2.98
C GLY A 35 3.16 0.59 -1.70
N SER A 36 4.05 0.06 -0.88
CA SER A 36 4.53 0.69 0.37
C SER A 36 5.52 1.85 0.15
N SER A 37 5.94 2.14 -1.08
CA SER A 37 6.89 3.23 -1.39
C SER A 37 6.48 4.56 -0.76
N PHE A 38 5.19 4.89 -0.77
CA PHE A 38 4.70 6.17 -0.25
C PHE A 38 4.80 6.26 1.27
N LEU A 39 4.64 5.17 2.01
CA LEU A 39 4.88 5.11 3.46
C LEU A 39 6.38 5.22 3.77
N SER A 40 7.23 4.58 2.97
CA SER A 40 8.68 4.74 3.03
C SER A 40 9.09 6.21 2.81
N HIS A 41 8.49 6.88 1.82
CA HIS A 41 8.73 8.30 1.57
C HIS A 41 8.29 9.19 2.74
N ILE A 42 7.18 8.86 3.43
CA ILE A 42 6.75 9.58 4.64
C ILE A 42 7.83 9.48 5.73
N LEU A 43 8.38 8.29 5.98
CA LEU A 43 9.46 8.11 6.94
C LEU A 43 10.71 8.90 6.54
N THR A 44 11.14 8.83 5.28
CA THR A 44 12.30 9.59 4.78
C THR A 44 12.06 11.09 4.89
N ALA A 45 10.86 11.56 4.57
CA ALA A 45 10.48 12.97 4.72
C ALA A 45 10.52 13.42 6.18
N ALA A 46 10.02 12.59 7.10
CA ALA A 46 10.07 12.88 8.55
C ALA A 46 11.50 13.04 9.04
N MET A 47 12.40 12.12 8.67
CA MET A 47 13.82 12.21 9.02
C MET A 47 14.47 13.49 8.47
N ALA A 48 14.18 13.85 7.22
CA ALA A 48 14.74 15.07 6.62
C ALA A 48 14.17 16.37 7.23
N LEU A 49 12.91 16.37 7.67
CA LEU A 49 12.28 17.47 8.41
C LEU A 49 12.88 17.61 9.80
N ASP A 50 13.07 16.50 10.53
CA ASP A 50 13.65 16.48 11.86
C ASP A 50 15.11 16.94 11.84
N ALA A 51 15.89 16.47 10.89
CA ALA A 51 17.28 16.91 10.68
C ALA A 51 17.41 18.37 10.18
N GLY A 52 16.30 19.08 9.94
CA GLY A 52 16.33 20.47 9.46
C GLY A 52 16.82 20.66 8.02
N LEU A 53 16.96 19.58 7.26
CA LEU A 53 17.39 19.64 5.84
C LEU A 53 16.33 20.28 4.94
N ILE A 54 15.07 20.15 5.32
CA ILE A 54 13.92 20.71 4.60
C ILE A 54 12.89 21.26 5.58
N ASN A 55 11.98 22.11 5.10
CA ASN A 55 10.89 22.66 5.90
C ASN A 55 9.51 22.13 5.48
N VAL A 56 9.38 21.64 4.27
CA VAL A 56 8.13 21.10 3.71
C VAL A 56 8.47 19.97 2.74
N ALA A 57 7.76 18.88 2.84
CA ALA A 57 7.79 17.77 1.92
C ALA A 57 6.41 17.52 1.30
N VAL A 58 6.38 17.07 0.06
CA VAL A 58 5.18 16.55 -0.63
C VAL A 58 5.46 15.10 -1.00
N VAL A 59 4.62 14.21 -0.56
CA VAL A 59 4.60 12.80 -0.98
C VAL A 59 3.34 12.60 -1.80
N ALA A 60 3.47 12.21 -3.07
CA ALA A 60 2.34 12.14 -3.98
C ALA A 60 2.31 10.85 -4.78
N TYR A 61 1.10 10.36 -5.00
CA TYR A 61 0.78 9.26 -5.90
C TYR A 61 -0.34 9.68 -6.84
N GLY A 62 -0.28 9.22 -8.07
CA GLY A 62 -1.35 9.36 -9.05
C GLY A 62 -1.32 8.22 -10.05
N SER A 63 -2.48 7.73 -10.44
CA SER A 63 -2.64 6.69 -11.45
C SER A 63 -3.91 6.89 -12.25
N ASN A 64 -3.79 6.71 -13.58
CA ASN A 64 -4.89 6.61 -14.51
C ASN A 64 -4.90 5.22 -15.18
N GLN A 65 -4.46 4.21 -14.46
CA GLN A 65 -4.26 2.86 -14.99
C GLN A 65 -5.52 2.26 -15.60
N LYS A 66 -6.69 2.57 -15.05
CA LYS A 66 -7.97 2.09 -15.58
C LYS A 66 -8.34 2.78 -16.89
N SER A 67 -8.38 4.11 -16.91
CA SER A 67 -8.82 4.88 -18.08
C SER A 67 -7.82 4.87 -19.23
N ALA A 68 -6.53 4.76 -18.93
CA ALA A 68 -5.47 4.63 -19.93
C ALA A 68 -5.44 3.26 -20.62
N GLY A 69 -6.33 2.31 -20.24
CA GLY A 69 -6.43 1.00 -20.85
C GLY A 69 -5.22 0.09 -20.62
N GLY A 70 -4.34 0.52 -19.74
CA GLY A 70 -3.12 -0.24 -19.44
C GLY A 70 -3.25 -1.05 -18.18
N PHE A 71 -3.42 -2.32 -18.34
CA PHE A 71 -3.45 -3.15 -17.19
C PHE A 71 -2.39 -4.10 -17.09
N LYS A 72 -1.22 -3.89 -17.62
CA LYS A 72 -0.07 -4.73 -17.34
C LYS A 72 0.44 -4.33 -15.97
N THR A 73 -0.01 -5.08 -14.96
CA THR A 73 0.75 -5.15 -13.71
C THR A 73 2.14 -5.58 -14.12
N ILE A 74 3.07 -4.64 -14.12
CA ILE A 74 4.45 -4.91 -14.44
C ILE A 74 5.05 -5.48 -13.15
N SER A 75 4.79 -6.74 -12.91
CA SER A 75 5.53 -7.50 -11.94
C SER A 75 6.43 -8.42 -12.72
N GLU A 76 7.68 -8.06 -12.74
CA GLU A 76 8.73 -8.82 -13.40
C GLU A 76 8.87 -10.16 -12.68
N ALA A 77 8.65 -11.26 -13.40
CA ALA A 77 8.94 -12.58 -12.87
C ALA A 77 10.47 -12.78 -12.80
N MET A 78 10.96 -13.21 -11.65
CA MET A 78 12.38 -13.53 -11.52
C MET A 78 12.73 -14.77 -12.34
N PRO A 79 13.99 -14.92 -12.80
CA PRO A 79 14.38 -16.01 -13.68
C PRO A 79 14.00 -17.41 -13.19
N TYR A 80 14.12 -17.68 -11.90
CA TYR A 80 13.78 -18.98 -11.31
C TYR A 80 12.27 -19.22 -11.18
N GLU A 81 11.45 -18.17 -11.15
CA GLU A 81 10.00 -18.25 -11.06
C GLU A 81 9.35 -18.23 -12.46
N ALA A 82 9.99 -17.58 -13.44
CA ALA A 82 9.43 -17.36 -14.77
C ALA A 82 9.03 -18.65 -15.48
N GLN A 83 9.76 -19.75 -15.27
CA GLN A 83 9.46 -21.06 -15.84
C GLN A 83 8.10 -21.63 -15.41
N TYR A 84 7.58 -21.21 -14.25
CA TYR A 84 6.27 -21.59 -13.73
C TYR A 84 5.13 -20.66 -14.21
N GLN A 85 5.46 -19.64 -15.00
CA GLN A 85 4.52 -18.66 -15.56
C GLN A 85 3.54 -18.06 -14.50
N PRO A 86 4.04 -17.59 -13.34
CA PRO A 86 3.15 -17.08 -12.30
C PRO A 86 2.44 -15.81 -12.76
N ARG A 87 1.19 -15.66 -12.34
CA ARG A 87 0.46 -14.39 -12.46
C ARG A 87 0.80 -13.50 -11.27
N MET A 88 1.87 -12.75 -11.40
CA MET A 88 2.29 -11.86 -10.31
C MET A 88 1.45 -10.58 -10.25
N PRO A 89 1.15 -10.03 -9.04
CA PRO A 89 1.53 -10.60 -7.73
C PRO A 89 0.55 -11.63 -7.17
N VAL A 90 -0.61 -11.87 -7.80
CA VAL A 90 -1.70 -12.68 -7.22
C VAL A 90 -1.29 -14.13 -6.92
N THR A 91 -0.38 -14.73 -7.70
CA THR A 91 0.13 -16.07 -7.43
C THR A 91 0.88 -16.13 -6.10
N ALA A 92 1.68 -15.11 -5.78
CA ALA A 92 2.39 -15.03 -4.50
C ALA A 92 1.41 -14.98 -3.32
N TYR A 93 0.39 -14.14 -3.40
CA TYR A 93 -0.64 -14.07 -2.36
C TYR A 93 -1.45 -15.36 -2.22
N ALA A 94 -1.73 -16.04 -3.33
CA ALA A 94 -2.42 -17.32 -3.31
C ALA A 94 -1.62 -18.41 -2.60
N LEU A 95 -0.30 -18.47 -2.82
CA LEU A 95 0.59 -19.40 -2.11
C LEU A 95 0.60 -19.12 -0.60
N SER A 96 0.71 -17.86 -0.20
CA SER A 96 0.63 -17.45 1.21
C SER A 96 -0.74 -17.79 1.82
N ALA A 97 -1.84 -17.53 1.10
CA ALA A 97 -3.17 -17.88 1.55
C ALA A 97 -3.36 -19.40 1.73
N LYS A 98 -2.87 -20.21 0.78
CA LYS A 98 -2.88 -21.68 0.90
C LYS A 98 -2.10 -22.15 2.11
N ARG A 99 -0.91 -21.59 2.33
CA ARG A 99 -0.10 -21.93 3.52
C ARG A 99 -0.83 -21.57 4.79
N TYR A 100 -1.39 -20.36 4.87
CA TYR A 100 -2.18 -19.89 6.01
C TYR A 100 -3.37 -20.80 6.31
N MET A 101 -4.14 -21.15 5.28
CA MET A 101 -5.29 -22.07 5.42
C MET A 101 -4.86 -23.43 5.95
N ASN A 102 -3.76 -23.99 5.43
CA ASN A 102 -3.23 -25.28 5.87
C ASN A 102 -2.71 -25.26 7.31
N GLU A 103 -2.04 -24.19 7.71
CA GLU A 103 -1.37 -24.09 9.00
C GLU A 103 -2.34 -23.74 10.14
N PHE A 104 -3.30 -22.85 9.87
CA PHE A 104 -4.23 -22.34 10.88
C PHE A 104 -5.66 -22.88 10.73
N GLY A 105 -5.92 -23.75 9.78
CA GLY A 105 -7.26 -24.30 9.54
C GLY A 105 -8.26 -23.29 9.00
N ALA A 106 -7.78 -22.15 8.46
CA ALA A 106 -8.66 -21.16 7.86
C ALA A 106 -9.33 -21.69 6.59
N THR A 107 -10.52 -21.23 6.33
CA THR A 107 -11.37 -21.69 5.23
C THR A 107 -11.45 -20.65 4.11
N ARG A 108 -12.09 -21.01 3.02
CA ARG A 108 -12.36 -20.09 1.91
C ARG A 108 -13.40 -19.03 2.33
N GLU A 109 -14.31 -19.39 3.24
CA GLU A 109 -15.30 -18.50 3.85
C GLU A 109 -14.64 -17.43 4.71
N ASP A 110 -13.59 -17.78 5.44
CA ASP A 110 -12.83 -16.79 6.25
C ASP A 110 -12.21 -15.72 5.35
N LEU A 111 -11.62 -16.12 4.23
CA LEU A 111 -11.09 -15.17 3.23
C LEU A 111 -12.22 -14.33 2.61
N ALA A 112 -13.37 -14.94 2.31
CA ALA A 112 -14.51 -14.25 1.74
C ALA A 112 -15.08 -13.17 2.67
N ASN A 113 -15.06 -13.38 3.98
CA ASN A 113 -15.49 -12.39 4.96
C ASN A 113 -14.66 -11.11 4.91
N VAL A 114 -13.39 -11.18 4.52
CA VAL A 114 -12.57 -9.97 4.30
C VAL A 114 -13.14 -9.11 3.16
N ALA A 115 -13.52 -9.74 2.05
CA ALA A 115 -14.11 -9.04 0.90
C ALA A 115 -15.50 -8.45 1.25
N VAL A 116 -16.32 -9.18 2.02
CA VAL A 116 -17.62 -8.72 2.50
C VAL A 116 -17.44 -7.49 3.40
N SER A 117 -16.55 -7.57 4.40
CA SER A 117 -16.26 -6.46 5.29
C SER A 117 -15.77 -5.21 4.53
N ALA A 118 -14.91 -5.39 3.54
CA ALA A 118 -14.45 -4.28 2.70
C ALA A 118 -15.62 -3.64 1.90
N ARG A 119 -16.56 -4.45 1.42
CA ARG A 119 -17.77 -3.96 0.75
C ARG A 119 -18.68 -3.19 1.72
N ASP A 120 -18.88 -3.67 2.92
CA ASP A 120 -19.72 -3.00 3.94
C ASP A 120 -19.16 -1.59 4.24
N TRP A 121 -17.85 -1.45 4.39
CA TRP A 121 -17.21 -0.15 4.53
C TRP A 121 -17.38 0.74 3.29
N ALA A 122 -17.29 0.17 2.09
CA ALA A 122 -17.48 0.92 0.85
C ALA A 122 -18.91 1.45 0.71
N LEU A 123 -19.91 0.71 1.16
CA LEU A 123 -21.32 1.16 1.15
C LEU A 123 -21.57 2.35 2.07
N LEU A 124 -20.77 2.53 3.11
CA LEU A 124 -20.84 3.69 4.00
C LEU A 124 -20.14 4.94 3.44
N ASN A 125 -19.33 4.79 2.39
CA ASN A 125 -18.54 5.89 1.83
C ASN A 125 -19.01 6.26 0.41
N PRO A 126 -19.69 7.40 0.22
CA PRO A 126 -20.18 7.84 -1.09
C PRO A 126 -19.08 8.04 -2.15
N ARG A 127 -17.83 8.16 -1.73
CA ARG A 127 -16.67 8.29 -2.63
C ARG A 127 -16.03 6.95 -3.00
N ALA A 128 -16.45 5.85 -2.35
CA ALA A 128 -15.91 4.54 -2.68
C ALA A 128 -16.37 4.09 -4.06
N TYR A 129 -15.45 3.51 -4.82
CA TYR A 129 -15.72 3.05 -6.20
C TYR A 129 -16.90 2.06 -6.26
N THR A 130 -17.04 1.21 -5.26
CA THR A 130 -18.08 0.18 -5.18
C THR A 130 -19.29 0.59 -4.33
N HIS A 131 -19.43 1.86 -3.99
CA HIS A 131 -20.56 2.37 -3.19
C HIS A 131 -21.94 2.02 -3.78
N GLN A 132 -22.06 2.04 -5.12
CA GLN A 132 -23.30 1.79 -5.84
C GLN A 132 -23.55 0.30 -6.17
N ASP A 133 -22.60 -0.60 -5.86
CA ASP A 133 -22.69 -2.01 -6.27
C ASP A 133 -23.62 -2.84 -5.37
N GLY A 134 -24.10 -2.27 -4.27
CA GLY A 134 -24.92 -2.99 -3.29
C GLY A 134 -24.14 -3.96 -2.41
N PRO A 135 -24.84 -4.65 -1.49
CA PRO A 135 -24.26 -5.60 -0.55
C PRO A 135 -23.53 -6.76 -1.26
N LEU A 136 -22.55 -7.32 -0.59
CA LEU A 136 -21.82 -8.49 -1.04
C LEU A 136 -22.00 -9.59 0.01
N THR A 137 -22.30 -10.81 -0.42
CA THR A 137 -22.40 -11.98 0.47
C THR A 137 -21.17 -12.89 0.33
N VAL A 138 -20.95 -13.72 1.36
CA VAL A 138 -19.91 -14.77 1.29
C VAL A 138 -20.13 -15.67 0.09
N ASN A 139 -21.40 -16.06 -0.20
CA ASN A 139 -21.70 -16.91 -1.34
C ASN A 139 -21.37 -16.27 -2.69
N ASP A 140 -21.55 -14.94 -2.83
CA ASP A 140 -21.15 -14.22 -4.04
C ASP A 140 -19.63 -14.30 -4.25
N VAL A 141 -18.86 -14.18 -3.17
CA VAL A 141 -17.39 -14.30 -3.23
C VAL A 141 -16.96 -15.71 -3.59
N LEU A 142 -17.56 -16.71 -2.97
CA LEU A 142 -17.24 -18.13 -3.21
C LEU A 142 -17.58 -18.58 -4.63
N SER A 143 -18.66 -18.06 -5.20
CA SER A 143 -19.11 -18.37 -6.55
C SER A 143 -18.43 -17.52 -7.65
N ALA A 144 -17.64 -16.51 -7.26
CA ALA A 144 -16.94 -15.65 -8.19
C ALA A 144 -15.90 -16.43 -9.02
N ARG A 145 -15.69 -15.96 -10.26
CA ARG A 145 -14.71 -16.59 -11.17
C ARG A 145 -13.35 -16.75 -10.50
N PRO A 146 -12.79 -17.97 -10.44
CA PRO A 146 -11.46 -18.20 -9.88
C PRO A 146 -10.38 -17.49 -10.71
N ILE A 147 -9.36 -16.98 -10.03
CA ILE A 147 -8.18 -16.34 -10.63
C ILE A 147 -6.95 -17.21 -10.43
N VAL A 148 -6.58 -17.48 -9.18
CA VAL A 148 -5.52 -18.41 -8.75
C VAL A 148 -5.97 -19.01 -7.42
N ASP A 149 -6.21 -20.33 -7.37
CA ASP A 149 -6.69 -21.00 -6.16
C ASP A 149 -5.80 -20.69 -4.94
N PRO A 150 -6.36 -20.24 -3.79
CA PRO A 150 -7.78 -20.17 -3.42
C PRO A 150 -8.50 -18.87 -3.80
N LEU A 151 -7.85 -17.93 -4.48
CA LEU A 151 -8.36 -16.58 -4.71
C LEU A 151 -9.21 -16.48 -5.98
N GLY A 152 -10.37 -15.87 -5.86
CA GLY A 152 -11.27 -15.51 -6.95
C GLY A 152 -11.24 -14.02 -7.30
N LYS A 153 -12.08 -13.63 -8.26
CA LYS A 153 -12.15 -12.23 -8.74
C LYS A 153 -12.48 -11.23 -7.63
N LEU A 154 -13.32 -11.60 -6.68
CA LEU A 154 -13.76 -10.70 -5.59
C LEU A 154 -12.80 -10.65 -4.41
N ASP A 155 -11.77 -11.51 -4.39
CA ASP A 155 -10.65 -11.40 -3.46
C ASP A 155 -9.54 -10.47 -3.95
N CYS A 156 -9.57 -10.10 -5.22
CA CYS A 156 -8.55 -9.25 -5.84
C CYS A 156 -8.96 -7.77 -5.76
N CYS A 157 -7.97 -6.90 -5.53
CA CYS A 157 -8.19 -5.47 -5.54
C CYS A 157 -8.67 -4.97 -6.91
N LEU A 158 -9.34 -3.82 -6.89
CA LEU A 158 -9.81 -3.16 -8.11
C LEU A 158 -8.66 -2.44 -8.81
N VAL A 159 -8.78 -2.33 -10.15
CA VAL A 159 -7.99 -1.37 -10.93
C VAL A 159 -8.82 -0.10 -11.08
N THR A 160 -8.35 1.01 -10.51
CA THR A 160 -9.05 2.30 -10.51
C THR A 160 -8.10 3.42 -10.91
N ASP A 161 -8.68 4.55 -11.33
CA ASP A 161 -7.97 5.81 -11.42
C ASP A 161 -8.06 6.53 -10.08
N GLY A 162 -7.02 7.21 -9.71
CA GLY A 162 -7.02 7.98 -8.48
C GLY A 162 -5.64 8.53 -8.12
N GLY A 163 -5.63 9.42 -7.16
CA GLY A 163 -4.39 10.00 -6.65
C GLY A 163 -4.59 10.58 -5.26
N ALA A 164 -3.49 10.70 -4.55
CA ALA A 164 -3.45 11.32 -3.24
C ALA A 164 -2.10 12.02 -3.03
N ALA A 165 -2.10 13.01 -2.16
CA ALA A 165 -0.87 13.67 -1.73
C ALA A 165 -0.91 13.96 -0.23
N VAL A 166 0.25 13.81 0.40
CA VAL A 166 0.49 14.21 1.79
C VAL A 166 1.48 15.35 1.79
N VAL A 167 1.12 16.45 2.45
CA VAL A 167 2.03 17.57 2.70
C VAL A 167 2.51 17.48 4.15
N MET A 168 3.81 17.41 4.34
CA MET A 168 4.44 17.29 5.65
C MET A 168 5.24 18.53 5.98
N THR A 169 5.20 18.93 7.23
CA THR A 169 6.04 20.01 7.78
C THR A 169 6.45 19.66 9.20
N ARG A 170 7.39 20.41 9.76
CA ARG A 170 7.80 20.23 11.16
C ARG A 170 6.66 20.61 12.10
N SER A 171 6.60 19.96 13.25
CA SER A 171 5.54 20.16 14.26
C SER A 171 5.47 21.61 14.78
N ASP A 172 6.62 22.28 14.92
CA ASP A 172 6.70 23.69 15.34
C ASP A 172 6.01 24.65 14.37
N ARG A 173 5.85 24.26 13.10
CA ARG A 173 5.16 25.00 12.05
C ARG A 173 3.71 24.56 11.82
N ALA A 174 3.28 23.50 12.47
CA ALA A 174 1.93 22.95 12.28
C ALA A 174 0.83 23.96 12.64
N LYS A 175 1.08 24.81 13.64
CA LYS A 175 0.18 25.91 14.04
C LYS A 175 -0.09 26.97 12.96
N ASP A 176 0.81 27.07 11.96
CA ASP A 176 0.69 28.04 10.87
C ASP A 176 -0.19 27.49 9.71
N THR A 177 -0.70 26.26 9.83
CA THR A 177 -1.52 25.63 8.81
C THR A 177 -3.01 25.94 9.05
N LYS A 178 -3.79 26.01 7.94
CA LYS A 178 -5.23 26.26 8.02
C LYS A 178 -6.04 25.07 8.53
N ASN A 179 -5.52 23.87 8.33
CA ASN A 179 -6.18 22.62 8.69
C ASN A 179 -5.65 22.11 10.04
N THR A 180 -6.48 21.38 10.75
CA THR A 180 -6.04 20.67 11.95
C THR A 180 -4.90 19.71 11.59
N PRO A 181 -3.72 19.84 12.21
CA PRO A 181 -2.59 18.99 11.88
C PRO A 181 -2.80 17.56 12.37
N ILE A 182 -2.30 16.62 11.58
CA ILE A 182 -2.19 15.20 11.95
C ILE A 182 -0.71 14.92 12.20
N TYR A 183 -0.40 14.35 13.35
CA TYR A 183 0.97 14.11 13.77
C TYR A 183 1.40 12.68 13.45
N LEU A 184 2.58 12.52 12.86
CA LEU A 184 3.25 11.22 12.72
C LEU A 184 3.93 10.89 14.04
N LEU A 185 3.43 9.91 14.76
CA LEU A 185 3.94 9.52 16.09
C LEU A 185 4.96 8.41 16.02
N GLY A 186 4.91 7.56 15.02
CA GLY A 186 5.87 6.50 14.80
C GLY A 186 5.80 5.98 13.37
N ALA A 187 6.93 5.58 12.83
CA ALA A 187 7.05 4.93 11.54
C ALA A 187 8.28 4.03 11.50
N ALA A 188 8.16 2.91 10.80
CA ALA A 188 9.28 2.01 10.57
C ALA A 188 9.13 1.27 9.24
N MET A 189 10.24 0.77 8.73
CA MET A 189 10.32 -0.09 7.54
C MET A 189 11.13 -1.34 7.87
N GLU A 190 10.79 -2.43 7.19
CA GLU A 190 11.57 -3.67 7.18
C GLU A 190 11.48 -4.31 5.81
N HIS A 191 12.58 -4.89 5.34
CA HIS A 191 12.67 -5.51 4.02
C HIS A 191 13.40 -6.84 4.14
N HIS A 192 12.68 -7.96 4.01
CA HIS A 192 13.28 -9.30 4.09
C HIS A 192 13.50 -9.91 2.72
N HIS A 193 12.58 -9.72 1.78
CA HIS A 193 12.63 -10.36 0.46
C HIS A 193 11.88 -9.50 -0.57
N ARG A 194 12.14 -9.74 -1.84
CA ARG A 194 11.38 -9.20 -2.96
C ARG A 194 10.36 -10.19 -3.50
N MET A 195 10.77 -11.45 -3.64
CA MET A 195 10.00 -12.49 -4.31
C MET A 195 9.56 -13.58 -3.32
N ILE A 196 8.44 -14.21 -3.62
CA ILE A 196 7.88 -15.26 -2.78
C ILE A 196 8.83 -16.46 -2.62
N SER A 197 9.64 -16.76 -3.64
CA SER A 197 10.65 -17.82 -3.63
C SER A 197 11.76 -17.60 -2.59
N GLU A 198 11.98 -16.35 -2.19
CA GLU A 198 13.00 -15.98 -1.19
C GLU A 198 12.39 -15.82 0.23
N MET A 199 11.08 -16.03 0.37
CA MET A 199 10.37 -15.88 1.64
C MET A 199 10.54 -17.13 2.51
N PRO A 200 11.21 -17.04 3.66
CA PRO A 200 11.47 -18.22 4.50
C PRO A 200 10.21 -18.85 5.08
N ASP A 201 9.21 -18.02 5.37
CA ASP A 201 7.92 -18.41 5.92
C ASP A 201 6.80 -17.61 5.24
N LEU A 202 5.92 -18.30 4.52
CA LEU A 202 4.87 -17.68 3.70
C LEU A 202 3.76 -16.99 4.51
N VAL A 203 3.70 -17.18 5.82
CA VAL A 203 2.68 -16.60 6.70
C VAL A 203 3.24 -15.55 7.67
N ARG A 204 4.56 -15.41 7.74
CA ARG A 204 5.23 -14.40 8.57
C ARG A 204 5.89 -13.35 7.69
N THR A 205 5.52 -12.11 7.88
CA THR A 205 6.07 -11.00 7.09
C THR A 205 6.88 -10.04 7.95
N SER A 206 7.69 -9.21 7.33
CA SER A 206 8.44 -8.12 7.97
C SER A 206 7.57 -7.06 8.66
N ALA A 207 6.24 -7.16 8.52
CA ALA A 207 5.30 -6.30 9.24
C ALA A 207 5.38 -6.49 10.76
N ILE A 208 5.85 -7.65 11.25
CA ILE A 208 6.04 -7.92 12.67
C ILE A 208 7.08 -6.92 13.22
N GLU A 209 8.28 -6.93 12.67
CA GLU A 209 9.41 -6.12 13.13
C GLU A 209 9.19 -4.62 12.89
N SER A 210 8.63 -4.26 11.72
CA SER A 210 8.30 -2.85 11.45
C SER A 210 7.18 -2.35 12.36
N GLY A 211 6.17 -3.18 12.63
CA GLY A 211 5.08 -2.86 13.55
C GLY A 211 5.58 -2.64 14.98
N GLU A 212 6.37 -3.55 15.51
CA GLU A 212 6.97 -3.42 16.86
C GLU A 212 7.76 -2.12 16.99
N ARG A 213 8.60 -1.78 16.02
CA ARG A 213 9.38 -0.54 16.05
C ARG A 213 8.51 0.71 15.93
N ALA A 214 7.52 0.72 15.05
CA ALA A 214 6.64 1.87 14.88
C ALA A 214 5.81 2.13 16.14
N PHE A 215 5.26 1.10 16.77
CA PHE A 215 4.53 1.21 18.03
C PHE A 215 5.44 1.61 19.19
N SER A 216 6.64 1.04 19.29
CA SER A 216 7.63 1.44 20.30
C SER A 216 7.98 2.92 20.19
N MET A 217 8.18 3.44 18.97
CA MET A 217 8.46 4.85 18.71
C MET A 217 7.27 5.74 19.10
N SER A 218 6.05 5.32 18.82
CA SER A 218 4.85 6.11 19.07
C SER A 218 4.43 6.16 20.55
N GLY A 219 4.86 5.19 21.35
CA GLY A 219 4.39 5.01 22.74
C GLY A 219 2.98 4.42 22.85
N TYR A 220 2.33 4.07 21.72
CA TYR A 220 1.01 3.43 21.68
C TYR A 220 1.13 1.92 21.42
N ARG A 221 0.04 1.23 21.55
CA ARG A 221 -0.10 -0.21 21.26
C ARG A 221 -1.17 -0.45 20.21
N PRO A 222 -1.20 -1.58 19.50
CA PRO A 222 -2.24 -1.89 18.51
C PRO A 222 -3.67 -1.70 19.03
N LYS A 223 -3.93 -2.05 20.28
CA LYS A 223 -5.25 -1.92 20.93
C LYS A 223 -5.69 -0.46 21.17
N ASP A 224 -4.76 0.48 21.11
CA ASP A 224 -5.03 1.91 21.35
C ASP A 224 -5.45 2.61 20.03
N MET A 225 -5.44 1.89 18.89
CA MET A 225 -5.81 2.42 17.59
C MET A 225 -7.31 2.45 17.39
N SER A 226 -7.87 3.62 17.05
CA SER A 226 -9.29 3.79 16.75
C SER A 226 -9.65 3.40 15.31
N THR A 227 -8.70 3.51 14.39
CA THR A 227 -8.88 3.19 12.97
C THR A 227 -7.62 2.52 12.44
N ILE A 228 -7.80 1.48 11.65
CA ILE A 228 -6.72 0.69 11.07
C ILE A 228 -6.93 0.61 9.56
N GLN A 229 -5.86 0.83 8.80
CA GLN A 229 -5.81 0.59 7.35
C GLN A 229 -4.75 -0.47 7.08
N LEU A 230 -5.15 -1.60 6.53
CA LEU A 230 -4.29 -2.73 6.19
C LEU A 230 -4.35 -2.98 4.69
N TYR A 231 -3.22 -3.44 4.14
CA TYR A 231 -3.11 -3.82 2.74
C TYR A 231 -2.43 -5.20 2.64
#